data_cd8db40d643fb7fc183e923b86476e68
#
_entry.id   cd8db40d643fb7fc183e923b86476e68
#
_cell.length_a   1.000
_cell.length_b   1.000
_cell.length_c   1.000
_cell.angle_alpha   90.00
_cell.angle_beta   90.00
_cell.angle_gamma   90.00
#
_symmetry.space_group_name_H-M   'P 1'
#
loop_
_entity.id
_entity.type
_entity.pdbx_description
1 polymer ?
#
loop_
_entity_poly.entity_id
_entity_poly.type
_entity_poly.pdbx_seq_one_letter_code
_entity_poly.pdbx_strand_id
1 'polypeptide(L)'
;MAALSVLALPGRVGMLRGAVSLIPVEPSREIFAGLAKQGNVVPVFTQLAADFETPLSAYLKIRDGRHSFLLESAESTEKGGRWSILGSKPRLSFEARGKEITLRKGDDVKNYRAEGDVLSALEQEMAGYRPAGHEGLPVFNGGMVGYLSYDAVRQFEPSLGDPPPDALGIPDAVFVLADTLLVFDHRLRRLQIIANAFIDEFDSPEAAYDDARTRIDATVAALNRPLHVPALNGLSAIGEIDAKSNTTREEFEAMVRAGKEFIAAGDIFQFVPSQRFEADFTQSPVDLYRALRLVNPSPYMFILEMGDFSLVGSSPEVHVRSIAGRIDIRPIAGTRWRGKTPEEDDALAADLLGDPKERAEHLMLVDLARNDVGRIAKHGAVKVDDFMIIERYSHVMHIVSNVSGELDPQHSAYDVLRATFPAGTVSGAPKIRAMQIINSLEKNKRCAYAGAVGYFGFDGSHDSCITLRTCLLKNGKAYVQSGAGVVADSDPTYEYNETVNKAKGMLRAVALARTLQE
;
A
#
# COMPACT_ATOMS: atom_id res chain seq x y z
N MET A 1 24.36 -15.59 61.88
CA MET A 1 25.58 -16.00 61.18
C MET A 1 25.42 -17.43 60.72
N ALA A 2 25.20 -17.67 59.45
CA ALA A 2 25.42 -18.95 58.76
C ALA A 2 25.59 -18.63 57.29
N ALA A 3 26.78 -18.77 56.80
CA ALA A 3 27.18 -18.59 55.42
C ALA A 3 26.78 -19.82 54.61
N LEU A 4 26.02 -19.64 53.53
CA LEU A 4 25.77 -20.63 52.52
C LEU A 4 26.79 -20.43 51.38
N SER A 5 27.74 -21.37 51.29
CA SER A 5 28.68 -21.51 50.18
C SER A 5 27.97 -22.13 48.98
N VAL A 6 27.98 -21.42 47.86
CA VAL A 6 27.51 -21.95 46.56
C VAL A 6 28.67 -22.66 45.88
N LEU A 7 28.59 -23.97 45.73
CA LEU A 7 29.46 -24.78 44.90
C LEU A 7 29.15 -24.55 43.43
N ALA A 8 30.10 -24.04 42.69
CA ALA A 8 30.07 -23.97 41.22
C ALA A 8 30.48 -25.35 40.66
N LEU A 9 29.61 -25.98 39.90
CA LEU A 9 29.93 -27.16 39.08
C LEU A 9 30.24 -26.68 37.64
N PRO A 10 31.32 -27.16 36.99
CA PRO A 10 31.56 -26.88 35.59
C PRO A 10 30.71 -27.80 34.72
N GLY A 11 29.62 -27.31 34.19
CA GLY A 11 28.78 -28.00 33.23
C GLY A 11 29.27 -27.81 31.79
N ARG A 12 29.63 -28.88 31.13
CA ARG A 12 29.93 -28.95 29.69
C ARG A 12 28.77 -28.37 28.89
N VAL A 13 29.07 -27.36 28.05
CA VAL A 13 28.18 -26.93 26.98
C VAL A 13 28.20 -28.03 25.89
N GLY A 14 27.31 -28.99 26.01
CA GLY A 14 27.00 -29.90 24.94
C GLY A 14 26.14 -29.17 23.91
N MET A 15 26.61 -29.09 22.65
CA MET A 15 25.78 -28.72 21.53
C MET A 15 24.57 -29.67 21.44
N LEU A 16 23.41 -29.20 21.82
CA LEU A 16 22.14 -29.88 21.54
C LEU A 16 21.87 -29.79 20.02
N ARG A 17 22.26 -30.80 19.27
CA ARG A 17 21.74 -31.04 17.93
C ARG A 17 20.28 -31.49 18.07
N GLY A 18 19.36 -30.75 17.42
CA GLY A 18 17.97 -31.16 17.23
C GLY A 18 17.03 -30.75 18.37
N ALA A 19 16.91 -29.46 18.66
CA ALA A 19 15.73 -28.96 19.37
C ALA A 19 14.52 -29.12 18.43
N VAL A 20 13.68 -30.12 18.71
CA VAL A 20 12.35 -30.24 18.10
C VAL A 20 11.61 -28.94 18.46
N SER A 21 11.19 -28.17 17.49
CA SER A 21 10.36 -26.98 17.73
C SER A 21 9.12 -27.41 18.52
N LEU A 22 8.91 -26.78 19.68
CA LEU A 22 7.76 -27.03 20.55
C LEU A 22 6.51 -26.26 20.10
N ILE A 23 6.62 -25.44 19.06
CA ILE A 23 5.51 -24.61 18.59
C ILE A 23 4.61 -25.45 17.67
N PRO A 24 3.31 -25.59 18.00
CA PRO A 24 2.38 -26.30 17.15
C PRO A 24 2.21 -25.54 15.82
N VAL A 25 2.16 -26.28 14.72
CA VAL A 25 1.87 -25.73 13.39
C VAL A 25 0.67 -26.45 12.79
N GLU A 26 -0.08 -25.72 12.00
CA GLU A 26 -1.20 -26.22 11.20
C GLU A 26 -0.88 -26.04 9.71
N PRO A 27 -1.39 -26.93 8.85
CA PRO A 27 -2.02 -28.21 9.15
C PRO A 27 -1.04 -29.27 9.68
N SER A 28 -1.56 -30.37 10.22
CA SER A 28 -0.73 -31.54 10.51
C SER A 28 -0.15 -32.12 9.21
N ARG A 29 0.94 -32.90 9.29
CA ARG A 29 1.55 -33.52 8.09
C ARG A 29 0.55 -34.39 7.29
N GLU A 30 -0.38 -35.08 7.95
CA GLU A 30 -1.39 -35.90 7.31
C GLU A 30 -2.39 -35.04 6.51
N ILE A 31 -2.90 -33.97 7.11
CA ILE A 31 -3.79 -33.01 6.44
C ILE A 31 -3.04 -32.32 5.30
N PHE A 32 -1.80 -31.88 5.53
CA PHE A 32 -0.95 -31.26 4.53
C PHE A 32 -0.77 -32.14 3.29
N ALA A 33 -0.49 -33.43 3.46
CA ALA A 33 -0.36 -34.37 2.34
C ALA A 33 -1.65 -34.52 1.52
N GLY A 34 -2.80 -34.31 2.16
CA GLY A 34 -4.11 -34.24 1.49
C GLY A 34 -4.28 -32.94 0.69
N LEU A 35 -3.87 -31.80 1.25
CA LEU A 35 -3.92 -30.49 0.60
C LEU A 35 -2.95 -30.40 -0.58
N ALA A 36 -1.76 -30.99 -0.48
CA ALA A 36 -0.77 -31.03 -1.55
C ALA A 36 -1.25 -31.74 -2.84
N LYS A 37 -2.33 -32.53 -2.76
CA LYS A 37 -3.00 -33.10 -3.94
C LYS A 37 -3.99 -32.14 -4.61
N GLN A 38 -4.41 -31.09 -3.90
CA GLN A 38 -5.40 -30.11 -4.38
C GLN A 38 -4.75 -28.88 -5.02
N GLY A 39 -3.53 -28.53 -4.57
CA GLY A 39 -2.80 -27.40 -5.07
C GLY A 39 -1.29 -27.55 -4.88
N ASN A 40 -0.52 -26.66 -5.52
CA ASN A 40 0.94 -26.66 -5.39
C ASN A 40 1.47 -25.57 -4.42
N VAL A 41 0.59 -24.75 -3.86
CA VAL A 41 0.90 -23.79 -2.78
C VAL A 41 0.05 -24.14 -1.57
N VAL A 42 0.69 -24.65 -0.52
CA VAL A 42 -0.01 -25.11 0.70
C VAL A 42 0.49 -24.29 1.88
N PRO A 43 -0.38 -23.52 2.55
CA PRO A 43 0.01 -22.74 3.72
C PRO A 43 0.28 -23.67 4.93
N VAL A 44 1.41 -23.42 5.59
CA VAL A 44 1.75 -23.94 6.91
C VAL A 44 1.84 -22.74 7.84
N PHE A 45 1.18 -22.78 8.99
CA PHE A 45 1.14 -21.62 9.87
C PHE A 45 1.12 -21.98 11.35
N THR A 46 1.47 -21.00 12.17
CA THR A 46 1.31 -21.05 13.62
C THR A 46 0.65 -19.77 14.13
N GLN A 47 0.06 -19.85 15.31
CA GLN A 47 -0.56 -18.69 15.98
C GLN A 47 0.14 -18.42 17.31
N LEU A 48 0.48 -17.15 17.52
CA LEU A 48 1.08 -16.64 18.74
C LEU A 48 0.18 -15.54 19.33
N ALA A 49 0.30 -15.28 20.63
CA ALA A 49 -0.28 -14.09 21.23
C ALA A 49 0.49 -12.84 20.74
N ALA A 50 -0.24 -11.81 20.34
CA ALA A 50 0.34 -10.50 19.97
C ALA A 50 0.22 -9.55 21.17
N ASP A 51 0.83 -9.91 22.32
CA ASP A 51 0.77 -9.17 23.58
C ASP A 51 1.97 -8.24 23.79
N PHE A 52 3.18 -8.65 23.37
CA PHE A 52 4.40 -7.86 23.46
C PHE A 52 4.93 -7.35 22.13
N GLU A 53 4.53 -7.97 21.03
CA GLU A 53 4.96 -7.56 19.70
C GLU A 53 3.94 -6.62 19.05
N THR A 54 4.47 -5.57 18.42
CA THR A 54 3.71 -4.70 17.52
C THR A 54 4.10 -5.02 16.06
N PRO A 55 3.29 -4.68 15.06
CA PRO A 55 3.68 -4.86 13.66
C PRO A 55 5.04 -4.24 13.34
N LEU A 56 5.31 -3.06 13.89
CA LEU A 56 6.57 -2.36 13.66
C LEU A 56 7.77 -3.02 14.35
N SER A 57 7.62 -3.51 15.61
CA SER A 57 8.70 -4.23 16.29
C SER A 57 9.03 -5.55 15.58
N ALA A 58 8.00 -6.28 15.15
CA ALA A 58 8.17 -7.49 14.36
C ALA A 58 8.85 -7.20 13.01
N TYR A 59 8.42 -6.14 12.31
CA TYR A 59 9.05 -5.70 11.07
C TYR A 59 10.55 -5.44 11.24
N LEU A 60 10.93 -4.68 12.26
CA LEU A 60 12.33 -4.38 12.56
C LEU A 60 13.17 -5.63 12.83
N LYS A 61 12.57 -6.69 13.41
CA LYS A 61 13.26 -7.96 13.71
C LYS A 61 13.44 -8.88 12.51
N ILE A 62 12.57 -8.78 11.49
CA ILE A 62 12.59 -9.67 10.32
C ILE A 62 13.14 -9.01 9.06
N ARG A 63 13.11 -7.66 8.95
CA ARG A 63 13.55 -6.95 7.74
C ARG A 63 14.99 -7.28 7.36
N ASP A 64 15.29 -7.29 6.07
CA ASP A 64 16.62 -7.52 5.53
C ASP A 64 17.25 -6.28 4.87
N GLY A 65 16.48 -5.19 4.76
CA GLY A 65 16.92 -3.94 4.17
C GLY A 65 16.95 -3.90 2.63
N ARG A 66 16.55 -4.97 1.95
CA ARG A 66 16.46 -5.00 0.46
C ARG A 66 15.04 -5.05 -0.03
N HIS A 67 14.31 -6.11 0.34
CA HIS A 67 12.91 -6.31 -0.04
C HIS A 67 12.12 -6.71 1.20
N SER A 68 11.53 -5.72 1.83
CA SER A 68 10.71 -5.90 3.02
C SER A 68 9.50 -4.99 2.93
N PHE A 69 8.39 -5.45 3.46
CA PHE A 69 7.17 -4.65 3.46
C PHE A 69 6.44 -4.73 4.80
N LEU A 70 5.74 -3.67 5.13
CA LEU A 70 4.73 -3.58 6.17
C LEU A 70 3.52 -2.86 5.59
N LEU A 71 2.37 -3.51 5.60
CA LEU A 71 1.06 -2.93 5.29
C LEU A 71 0.26 -2.92 6.58
N GLU A 72 -0.18 -1.76 7.03
CA GLU A 72 -0.86 -1.60 8.32
C GLU A 72 -2.11 -0.74 8.15
N SER A 73 -3.22 -1.16 8.71
CA SER A 73 -4.37 -0.30 8.88
C SER A 73 -4.28 0.38 10.25
N ALA A 74 -3.99 1.69 10.26
CA ALA A 74 -3.71 2.42 11.49
C ALA A 74 -4.95 3.06 12.14
N GLU A 75 -6.09 3.12 11.44
CA GLU A 75 -7.33 3.65 11.99
C GLU A 75 -8.26 2.52 12.43
N SER A 76 -8.58 2.50 13.72
CA SER A 76 -9.59 1.63 14.29
C SER A 76 -10.99 2.20 14.05
N THR A 77 -11.49 2.12 12.83
CA THR A 77 -12.92 2.30 12.57
C THR A 77 -13.64 0.96 12.74
N GLU A 78 -14.95 0.96 12.97
CA GLU A 78 -15.73 -0.28 13.08
C GLU A 78 -15.57 -1.19 11.85
N LYS A 79 -15.20 -0.64 10.70
CA LYS A 79 -15.04 -1.32 9.39
C LYS A 79 -13.58 -1.49 8.94
N GLY A 80 -12.58 -0.92 9.64
CA GLY A 80 -11.17 -0.94 9.27
C GLY A 80 -10.23 -1.21 10.44
N GLY A 81 -8.93 -1.35 10.20
CA GLY A 81 -7.93 -1.45 11.25
C GLY A 81 -7.71 -2.85 11.82
N ARG A 82 -8.24 -3.90 11.19
CA ARG A 82 -8.12 -5.26 11.72
C ARG A 82 -6.76 -5.88 11.49
N TRP A 83 -6.15 -5.65 10.32
CA TRP A 83 -5.00 -6.43 9.89
C TRP A 83 -3.75 -5.57 9.71
N SER A 84 -2.59 -6.09 10.15
CA SER A 84 -1.28 -5.64 9.69
C SER A 84 -0.54 -6.84 9.12
N ILE A 85 0.05 -6.66 7.93
CA ILE A 85 0.69 -7.71 7.15
C ILE A 85 2.13 -7.28 6.86
N LEU A 86 3.08 -8.15 7.14
CA LEU A 86 4.49 -7.85 6.91
C LEU A 86 5.24 -9.08 6.43
N GLY A 87 6.30 -8.83 5.67
CA GLY A 87 7.18 -9.86 5.14
C GLY A 87 8.54 -9.32 4.75
N SER A 88 9.48 -10.22 4.59
CA SER A 88 10.85 -9.91 4.15
C SER A 88 11.43 -11.12 3.42
N LYS A 89 12.59 -10.92 2.76
CA LYS A 89 13.30 -11.99 2.04
C LYS A 89 12.40 -12.76 1.08
N PRO A 90 11.75 -12.07 0.14
CA PRO A 90 10.80 -12.71 -0.75
C PRO A 90 11.51 -13.75 -1.62
N ARG A 91 10.80 -14.81 -1.95
CA ARG A 91 11.27 -15.86 -2.85
C ARG A 91 11.50 -15.36 -4.26
N LEU A 92 10.69 -14.41 -4.71
CA LEU A 92 10.72 -13.81 -6.04
C LEU A 92 10.52 -12.30 -5.93
N SER A 93 11.25 -11.53 -6.73
CA SER A 93 10.90 -10.14 -7.03
C SER A 93 10.67 -9.97 -8.52
N PHE A 94 9.62 -9.23 -8.85
CA PHE A 94 9.22 -8.81 -10.19
C PHE A 94 9.42 -7.31 -10.30
N GLU A 95 10.24 -6.87 -11.25
CA GLU A 95 10.47 -5.46 -11.56
C GLU A 95 10.13 -5.20 -13.02
N ALA A 96 9.38 -4.12 -13.31
CA ALA A 96 9.04 -3.70 -14.65
C ALA A 96 9.50 -2.26 -14.94
N ARG A 97 10.14 -2.06 -16.09
CA ARG A 97 10.46 -0.76 -16.69
C ARG A 97 9.87 -0.71 -18.09
N GLY A 98 8.73 -0.04 -18.25
CA GLY A 98 7.91 -0.21 -19.44
C GLY A 98 7.52 -1.69 -19.56
N LYS A 99 7.85 -2.28 -20.72
CA LYS A 99 7.61 -3.71 -20.99
C LYS A 99 8.80 -4.61 -20.65
N GLU A 100 9.93 -4.06 -20.23
CA GLU A 100 11.10 -4.86 -19.81
C GLU A 100 10.89 -5.36 -18.40
N ILE A 101 10.86 -6.68 -18.25
CA ILE A 101 10.61 -7.37 -16.98
C ILE A 101 11.91 -8.00 -16.49
N THR A 102 12.22 -7.81 -15.22
CA THR A 102 13.29 -8.49 -14.50
C THR A 102 12.69 -9.31 -13.37
N LEU A 103 12.87 -10.62 -13.43
CA LEU A 103 12.53 -11.53 -12.34
C LEU A 103 13.81 -11.94 -11.62
N ARG A 104 13.78 -11.94 -10.28
CA ARG A 104 14.88 -12.44 -9.45
C ARG A 104 14.35 -13.49 -8.49
N LYS A 105 14.93 -14.70 -8.55
CA LYS A 105 14.63 -15.80 -7.63
C LYS A 105 15.95 -16.27 -7.01
N GLY A 106 16.24 -15.82 -5.78
CA GLY A 106 17.58 -15.98 -5.22
C GLY A 106 18.64 -15.27 -6.07
N ASP A 107 19.65 -16.01 -6.53
CA ASP A 107 20.70 -15.51 -7.42
C ASP A 107 20.33 -15.57 -8.91
N ASP A 108 19.27 -16.28 -9.26
CA ASP A 108 18.79 -16.38 -10.64
C ASP A 108 18.08 -15.11 -11.08
N VAL A 109 18.51 -14.56 -12.21
CA VAL A 109 17.93 -13.35 -12.82
C VAL A 109 17.49 -13.67 -14.24
N LYS A 110 16.20 -13.51 -14.50
CA LYS A 110 15.59 -13.65 -15.82
C LYS A 110 15.12 -12.29 -16.30
N ASN A 111 15.57 -11.87 -17.48
CA ASN A 111 15.08 -10.67 -18.14
C ASN A 111 14.31 -11.08 -19.40
N TYR A 112 13.14 -10.46 -19.58
CA TYR A 112 12.33 -10.66 -20.79
C TYR A 112 11.46 -9.43 -21.07
N ARG A 113 10.96 -9.35 -22.30
CA ARG A 113 10.00 -8.33 -22.70
C ARG A 113 8.59 -8.89 -22.62
N ALA A 114 7.70 -8.22 -21.91
CA ALA A 114 6.28 -8.59 -21.83
C ALA A 114 5.60 -8.46 -23.21
N GLU A 115 4.83 -9.47 -23.61
CA GLU A 115 4.01 -9.42 -24.82
C GLU A 115 2.83 -8.46 -24.66
N GLY A 116 2.18 -8.48 -23.47
CA GLY A 116 1.09 -7.59 -23.08
C GLY A 116 1.57 -6.34 -22.31
N ASP A 117 0.81 -5.97 -21.32
CA ASP A 117 1.16 -4.93 -20.33
C ASP A 117 1.80 -5.55 -19.09
N VAL A 118 2.23 -4.68 -18.15
CA VAL A 118 2.89 -5.08 -16.90
C VAL A 118 2.00 -5.96 -16.01
N LEU A 119 0.68 -5.73 -16.00
CA LEU A 119 -0.26 -6.53 -15.20
C LEU A 119 -0.47 -7.91 -15.83
N SER A 120 -0.52 -8.00 -17.15
CA SER A 120 -0.57 -9.28 -17.86
C SER A 120 0.68 -10.12 -17.59
N ALA A 121 1.87 -9.49 -17.55
CA ALA A 121 3.11 -10.18 -17.21
C ALA A 121 3.09 -10.66 -15.76
N LEU A 122 2.61 -9.85 -14.82
CA LEU A 122 2.50 -10.23 -13.41
C LEU A 122 1.50 -11.38 -13.21
N GLU A 123 0.36 -11.32 -13.89
CA GLU A 123 -0.66 -12.38 -13.89
C GLU A 123 -0.10 -13.70 -14.42
N GLN A 124 0.69 -13.65 -15.50
CA GLN A 124 1.33 -14.84 -16.06
C GLN A 124 2.31 -15.49 -15.08
N GLU A 125 3.08 -14.70 -14.34
CA GLU A 125 3.98 -15.22 -13.29
C GLU A 125 3.20 -15.85 -12.12
N MET A 126 2.00 -15.35 -11.83
CA MET A 126 1.14 -15.89 -10.77
C MET A 126 0.31 -17.11 -11.21
N ALA A 127 0.06 -17.29 -12.50
CA ALA A 127 -0.82 -18.37 -13.03
C ALA A 127 -0.35 -19.79 -12.67
N GLY A 128 0.95 -19.96 -12.39
CA GLY A 128 1.51 -21.26 -11.99
C GLY A 128 1.18 -21.67 -10.55
N TYR A 129 0.75 -20.73 -9.70
CA TYR A 129 0.46 -21.00 -8.29
C TYR A 129 -1.01 -21.35 -8.09
N ARG A 130 -1.27 -22.55 -7.57
CA ARG A 130 -2.59 -23.07 -7.27
C ARG A 130 -2.71 -23.27 -5.75
N PRO A 131 -3.34 -22.34 -5.01
CA PRO A 131 -3.43 -22.42 -3.57
C PRO A 131 -4.35 -23.56 -3.13
N ALA A 132 -3.95 -24.32 -2.12
CA ALA A 132 -4.83 -25.20 -1.39
C ALA A 132 -5.36 -24.45 -0.17
N GLY A 133 -6.69 -24.28 -0.09
CA GLY A 133 -7.33 -23.56 1.00
C GLY A 133 -7.21 -24.28 2.35
N HIS A 134 -7.12 -23.52 3.43
CA HIS A 134 -7.20 -24.01 4.81
C HIS A 134 -8.01 -23.04 5.66
N GLU A 135 -8.86 -23.58 6.55
CA GLU A 135 -9.61 -22.74 7.48
C GLU A 135 -8.70 -21.99 8.47
N GLY A 136 -9.13 -20.83 8.96
CA GLY A 136 -8.40 -20.04 9.96
C GLY A 136 -7.34 -19.09 9.40
N LEU A 137 -7.14 -19.05 8.09
CA LEU A 137 -6.23 -18.12 7.44
C LEU A 137 -6.86 -16.72 7.29
N PRO A 138 -6.04 -15.64 7.30
CA PRO A 138 -6.50 -14.30 6.99
C PRO A 138 -6.84 -14.16 5.50
N VAL A 139 -7.52 -13.07 5.12
CA VAL A 139 -7.88 -12.79 3.72
C VAL A 139 -6.65 -12.79 2.81
N PHE A 140 -5.55 -12.20 3.25
CA PHE A 140 -4.27 -12.31 2.55
C PHE A 140 -3.34 -13.25 3.31
N ASN A 141 -3.02 -14.38 2.71
CA ASN A 141 -2.13 -15.40 3.26
C ASN A 141 -0.96 -15.75 2.34
N GLY A 142 -0.72 -14.93 1.30
CA GLY A 142 0.38 -15.05 0.35
C GLY A 142 0.00 -14.58 -1.03
N GLY A 143 1.01 -14.24 -1.82
CA GLY A 143 0.86 -13.67 -3.14
C GLY A 143 1.88 -12.55 -3.40
N MET A 144 1.60 -11.67 -4.34
CA MET A 144 2.46 -10.55 -4.70
C MET A 144 2.07 -9.28 -3.93
N VAL A 145 3.06 -8.64 -3.28
CA VAL A 145 2.92 -7.35 -2.59
C VAL A 145 3.82 -6.33 -3.26
N GLY A 146 3.32 -5.12 -3.52
CA GLY A 146 4.15 -4.12 -4.16
C GLY A 146 3.41 -2.86 -4.57
N TYR A 147 3.93 -2.21 -5.60
CA TYR A 147 3.35 -0.99 -6.15
C TYR A 147 3.33 -1.00 -7.67
N LEU A 148 2.37 -0.25 -8.21
CA LEU A 148 2.24 0.13 -9.62
C LEU A 148 2.36 1.64 -9.73
N SER A 149 3.32 2.13 -10.53
CA SER A 149 3.51 3.54 -10.85
C SER A 149 2.34 4.10 -11.66
N TYR A 150 1.98 5.37 -11.44
CA TYR A 150 1.02 6.08 -12.29
C TYR A 150 1.37 5.95 -13.78
N ASP A 151 2.64 6.03 -14.13
CA ASP A 151 3.09 6.03 -15.52
C ASP A 151 2.88 4.69 -16.23
N ALA A 152 2.61 3.60 -15.50
CA ALA A 152 2.21 2.31 -16.08
C ALA A 152 0.89 2.39 -16.85
N VAL A 153 0.04 3.39 -16.58
CA VAL A 153 -1.22 3.62 -17.31
C VAL A 153 -1.03 3.71 -18.82
N ARG A 154 0.14 4.14 -19.30
CA ARG A 154 0.45 4.24 -20.74
C ARG A 154 0.46 2.89 -21.44
N GLN A 155 0.63 1.81 -20.69
CA GLN A 155 0.53 0.45 -21.23
C GLN A 155 -0.94 0.01 -21.42
N PHE A 156 -1.86 0.64 -20.65
CA PHE A 156 -3.31 0.38 -20.71
C PHE A 156 -4.00 1.36 -21.66
N GLU A 157 -3.49 2.61 -21.74
CA GLU A 157 -4.04 3.71 -22.53
C GLU A 157 -2.95 4.33 -23.45
N PRO A 158 -2.66 3.70 -24.58
CA PRO A 158 -1.62 4.19 -25.51
C PRO A 158 -1.88 5.60 -26.05
N SER A 159 -3.13 6.07 -26.02
CA SER A 159 -3.52 7.41 -26.45
C SER A 159 -2.91 8.56 -25.62
N LEU A 160 -2.29 8.25 -24.48
CA LEU A 160 -1.58 9.24 -23.65
C LEU A 160 -0.25 9.70 -24.26
N GLY A 161 0.28 8.97 -25.26
CA GLY A 161 1.55 9.30 -25.90
C GLY A 161 2.77 9.12 -24.99
N ASP A 162 3.87 9.78 -25.35
CA ASP A 162 5.14 9.68 -24.62
C ASP A 162 5.06 10.34 -23.23
N PRO A 163 5.73 9.74 -22.22
CA PRO A 163 5.77 10.32 -20.89
C PRO A 163 6.65 11.57 -20.82
N PRO A 164 6.40 12.46 -19.86
CA PRO A 164 7.37 13.49 -19.49
C PRO A 164 8.70 12.87 -19.01
N PRO A 165 9.78 13.67 -18.92
CA PRO A 165 11.08 13.19 -18.46
C PRO A 165 11.03 12.46 -17.11
N ASP A 166 11.76 11.35 -17.01
CA ASP A 166 11.89 10.59 -15.76
C ASP A 166 13.04 11.15 -14.92
N ALA A 167 12.71 11.87 -13.86
CA ALA A 167 13.69 12.48 -12.98
C ALA A 167 14.13 11.57 -11.81
N LEU A 168 13.39 10.51 -11.51
CA LEU A 168 13.64 9.64 -10.36
C LEU A 168 14.22 8.27 -10.73
N GLY A 169 13.95 7.80 -11.95
CA GLY A 169 14.48 6.54 -12.45
C GLY A 169 14.06 5.33 -11.63
N ILE A 170 12.84 5.32 -11.07
CA ILE A 170 12.31 4.13 -10.38
C ILE A 170 11.57 3.24 -11.39
N PRO A 171 11.43 1.93 -11.12
CA PRO A 171 10.63 1.04 -11.95
C PRO A 171 9.16 1.47 -12.03
N ASP A 172 8.47 1.10 -13.13
CA ASP A 172 7.04 1.31 -13.28
C ASP A 172 6.21 0.37 -12.40
N ALA A 173 6.76 -0.78 -12.03
CA ALA A 173 6.19 -1.68 -11.02
C ALA A 173 7.29 -2.46 -10.30
N VAL A 174 7.11 -2.70 -9.01
CA VAL A 174 7.87 -3.70 -8.25
C VAL A 174 6.89 -4.48 -7.39
N PHE A 175 6.91 -5.81 -7.54
CA PHE A 175 6.16 -6.72 -6.70
C PHE A 175 7.07 -7.81 -6.16
N VAL A 176 6.84 -8.23 -4.92
CA VAL A 176 7.59 -9.29 -4.26
C VAL A 176 6.66 -10.42 -3.84
N LEU A 177 7.07 -11.66 -4.06
CA LEU A 177 6.30 -12.84 -3.67
C LEU A 177 6.43 -13.06 -2.16
N ALA A 178 5.36 -12.71 -1.46
CA ALA A 178 5.23 -12.90 -0.01
C ALA A 178 4.94 -14.37 0.30
N ASP A 179 5.99 -15.16 0.42
CA ASP A 179 5.93 -16.61 0.71
C ASP A 179 5.96 -16.92 2.20
N THR A 180 6.56 -16.04 3.00
CA THR A 180 6.54 -16.07 4.46
C THR A 180 6.08 -14.73 5.00
N LEU A 181 4.97 -14.74 5.74
CA LEU A 181 4.34 -13.53 6.24
C LEU A 181 4.06 -13.62 7.74
N LEU A 182 3.99 -12.44 8.35
CA LEU A 182 3.43 -12.23 9.67
C LEU A 182 2.15 -11.43 9.52
N VAL A 183 1.06 -11.92 10.08
CA VAL A 183 -0.24 -11.25 10.02
C VAL A 183 -0.76 -11.03 11.44
N PHE A 184 -0.89 -9.75 11.82
CA PHE A 184 -1.50 -9.35 13.08
C PHE A 184 -3.00 -9.19 12.90
N ASP A 185 -3.78 -9.90 13.72
CA ASP A 185 -5.20 -9.65 13.93
C ASP A 185 -5.38 -8.80 15.19
N HIS A 186 -5.54 -7.51 15.02
CA HIS A 186 -5.68 -6.56 16.12
C HIS A 186 -6.95 -6.79 16.94
N ARG A 187 -8.01 -7.31 16.31
CA ARG A 187 -9.28 -7.61 16.98
C ARG A 187 -9.15 -8.80 17.90
N LEU A 188 -8.44 -9.84 17.47
CA LEU A 188 -8.24 -11.06 18.25
C LEU A 188 -6.94 -11.05 19.05
N ARG A 189 -6.10 -10.01 18.92
CA ARG A 189 -4.77 -9.89 19.53
C ARG A 189 -3.90 -11.12 19.25
N ARG A 190 -3.87 -11.53 17.98
CA ARG A 190 -3.13 -12.71 17.51
C ARG A 190 -2.12 -12.31 16.46
N LEU A 191 -1.01 -13.01 16.45
CA LEU A 191 0.00 -12.99 15.39
C LEU A 191 0.00 -14.35 14.73
N GLN A 192 -0.27 -14.41 13.44
CA GLN A 192 -0.08 -15.60 12.61
C GLN A 192 1.23 -15.47 11.84
N ILE A 193 2.04 -16.52 11.87
CA ILE A 193 3.22 -16.70 11.01
C ILE A 193 2.84 -17.74 9.98
N ILE A 194 2.79 -17.36 8.72
CA ILE A 194 2.35 -18.20 7.60
C ILE A 194 3.56 -18.41 6.68
N ALA A 195 3.92 -19.65 6.41
CA ALA A 195 4.91 -20.01 5.42
C ALA A 195 4.25 -20.87 4.34
N ASN A 196 4.15 -20.38 3.13
CA ASN A 196 3.59 -21.13 2.01
C ASN A 196 4.61 -22.16 1.52
N ALA A 197 4.24 -23.44 1.52
CA ALA A 197 5.03 -24.51 0.94
C ALA A 197 4.73 -24.63 -0.55
N PHE A 198 5.77 -24.61 -1.39
CA PHE A 198 5.68 -24.72 -2.85
C PHE A 198 6.05 -26.15 -3.26
N ILE A 199 5.03 -26.98 -3.50
CA ILE A 199 5.19 -28.43 -3.67
C ILE A 199 6.10 -28.76 -4.86
N ASP A 200 5.92 -28.06 -5.98
CA ASP A 200 6.64 -28.32 -7.23
C ASP A 200 8.15 -27.96 -7.18
N GLU A 201 8.61 -27.35 -6.08
CA GLU A 201 10.02 -26.95 -5.90
C GLU A 201 10.83 -27.97 -5.08
N PHE A 202 10.21 -29.03 -4.59
CA PHE A 202 10.83 -30.06 -3.75
C PHE A 202 10.58 -31.46 -4.28
N ASP A 203 11.45 -32.38 -3.89
CA ASP A 203 11.37 -33.80 -4.31
C ASP A 203 10.13 -34.50 -3.72
N SER A 204 9.55 -33.98 -2.64
CA SER A 204 8.34 -34.53 -2.03
C SER A 204 7.54 -33.44 -1.27
N PRO A 205 6.23 -33.67 -1.07
CA PRO A 205 5.42 -32.78 -0.23
C PRO A 205 5.94 -32.66 1.21
N GLU A 206 6.51 -33.72 1.76
CA GLU A 206 7.10 -33.73 3.11
C GLU A 206 8.30 -32.78 3.19
N ALA A 207 9.14 -32.76 2.17
CA ALA A 207 10.28 -31.85 2.10
C ALA A 207 9.81 -30.38 2.01
N ALA A 208 8.77 -30.09 1.24
CA ALA A 208 8.15 -28.76 1.16
C ALA A 208 7.54 -28.33 2.52
N TYR A 209 6.91 -29.26 3.24
CA TYR A 209 6.40 -29.02 4.59
C TYR A 209 7.53 -28.68 5.57
N ASP A 210 8.62 -29.44 5.54
CA ASP A 210 9.76 -29.24 6.42
C ASP A 210 10.49 -27.91 6.16
N ASP A 211 10.58 -27.49 4.91
CA ASP A 211 11.05 -26.16 4.54
C ASP A 211 10.16 -25.05 5.13
N ALA A 212 8.84 -25.16 4.92
CA ALA A 212 7.90 -24.18 5.46
C ALA A 212 7.98 -24.09 6.99
N ARG A 213 8.08 -25.25 7.67
CA ARG A 213 8.27 -25.30 9.11
C ARG A 213 9.58 -24.64 9.56
N THR A 214 10.67 -24.90 8.85
CA THR A 214 11.98 -24.29 9.13
C THR A 214 11.90 -22.76 9.04
N ARG A 215 11.18 -22.21 8.05
CA ARG A 215 10.96 -20.76 7.90
C ARG A 215 10.12 -20.18 9.05
N ILE A 216 9.11 -20.91 9.53
CA ILE A 216 8.34 -20.52 10.73
C ILE A 216 9.26 -20.48 11.95
N ASP A 217 10.03 -21.55 12.20
CA ASP A 217 10.93 -21.63 13.36
C ASP A 217 11.99 -20.51 13.33
N ALA A 218 12.56 -20.22 12.16
CA ALA A 218 13.49 -19.11 11.96
C ALA A 218 12.84 -17.74 12.24
N THR A 219 11.59 -17.55 11.83
CA THR A 219 10.82 -16.33 12.07
C THR A 219 10.55 -16.13 13.56
N VAL A 220 10.12 -17.19 14.27
CA VAL A 220 9.94 -17.16 15.73
C VAL A 220 11.25 -16.84 16.45
N ALA A 221 12.35 -17.47 16.02
CA ALA A 221 13.67 -17.15 16.57
C ALA A 221 14.08 -15.68 16.34
N ALA A 222 13.72 -15.11 15.20
CA ALA A 222 13.93 -13.68 14.94
C ALA A 222 13.10 -12.79 15.86
N LEU A 223 11.82 -13.13 16.07
CA LEU A 223 10.93 -12.37 16.98
C LEU A 223 11.43 -12.39 18.44
N ASN A 224 12.07 -13.46 18.87
CA ASN A 224 12.63 -13.58 20.23
C ASN A 224 13.93 -12.78 20.44
N ARG A 225 14.48 -12.12 19.40
CA ARG A 225 15.68 -11.28 19.55
C ARG A 225 15.34 -9.98 20.28
N PRO A 226 16.26 -9.48 21.13
CA PRO A 226 16.08 -8.16 21.71
C PRO A 226 16.09 -7.08 20.62
N LEU A 227 15.26 -6.07 20.78
CA LEU A 227 15.19 -4.92 19.88
C LEU A 227 15.64 -3.66 20.61
N HIS A 228 16.68 -3.00 20.08
CA HIS A 228 17.16 -1.72 20.57
C HIS A 228 16.82 -0.64 19.54
N VAL A 229 15.89 0.23 19.88
CA VAL A 229 15.45 1.33 19.02
C VAL A 229 15.44 2.61 19.86
N PRO A 230 16.07 3.71 19.39
CA PRO A 230 16.01 4.98 20.11
C PRO A 230 14.56 5.47 20.23
N ALA A 231 14.25 6.08 21.37
CA ALA A 231 12.94 6.69 21.59
C ALA A 231 12.74 7.87 20.60
N LEU A 232 11.50 8.07 20.15
CA LEU A 232 11.11 9.29 19.44
C LEU A 232 11.07 10.45 20.44
N ASN A 233 11.76 11.55 20.14
CA ASN A 233 11.58 12.81 20.84
C ASN A 233 10.16 13.33 20.57
N GLY A 234 9.58 14.04 21.55
CA GLY A 234 8.19 14.50 21.45
C GLY A 234 7.95 15.44 20.27
N LEU A 235 6.68 15.56 19.85
CA LEU A 235 6.21 16.39 18.72
C LEU A 235 6.58 17.89 18.81
N SER A 236 7.02 18.37 19.98
CA SER A 236 7.40 19.77 20.23
C SER A 236 8.71 20.21 19.58
N ALA A 237 9.52 19.26 19.06
CA ALA A 237 10.83 19.54 18.47
C ALA A 237 10.81 19.58 16.93
N ILE A 238 9.63 19.68 16.30
CA ILE A 238 9.53 19.67 14.82
C ILE A 238 9.95 21.02 14.28
N GLY A 239 11.15 21.08 13.69
CA GLY A 239 11.62 22.26 12.92
C GLY A 239 10.93 22.36 11.56
N GLU A 240 11.11 23.51 10.92
CA GLU A 240 10.74 23.66 9.51
C GLU A 240 11.71 22.86 8.64
N ILE A 241 11.20 22.30 7.53
CA ILE A 241 12.00 21.62 6.55
C ILE A 241 12.12 22.48 5.27
N ASP A 242 13.34 22.70 4.84
CA ASP A 242 13.60 23.31 3.52
C ASP A 242 13.32 22.24 2.45
N ALA A 243 12.18 22.37 1.77
CA ALA A 243 11.76 21.48 0.69
C ALA A 243 11.58 22.30 -0.59
N LYS A 244 12.25 21.86 -1.66
CA LYS A 244 12.21 22.53 -2.96
C LYS A 244 11.20 21.85 -3.87
N SER A 245 10.31 22.64 -4.47
CA SER A 245 9.38 22.13 -5.50
C SER A 245 10.07 22.06 -6.87
N ASN A 246 9.71 21.05 -7.67
CA ASN A 246 10.08 20.96 -9.10
C ASN A 246 9.31 21.97 -9.96
N THR A 247 8.33 22.68 -9.40
CA THR A 247 7.44 23.62 -10.09
C THR A 247 7.33 24.88 -9.24
N THR A 248 7.57 26.07 -9.83
CA THR A 248 7.38 27.33 -9.11
C THR A 248 5.89 27.62 -8.90
N ARG A 249 5.58 28.57 -8.04
CA ARG A 249 4.19 28.99 -7.81
C ARG A 249 3.54 29.49 -9.10
N GLU A 250 4.25 30.34 -9.83
CA GLU A 250 3.78 30.96 -11.10
C GLU A 250 3.51 29.88 -12.15
N GLU A 251 4.36 28.88 -12.23
CA GLU A 251 4.20 27.73 -13.15
C GLU A 251 2.99 26.88 -12.76
N PHE A 252 2.80 26.57 -11.47
CA PHE A 252 1.65 25.80 -11.01
C PHE A 252 0.33 26.58 -11.25
N GLU A 253 0.31 27.88 -10.93
CA GLU A 253 -0.85 28.74 -11.21
C GLU A 253 -1.13 28.84 -12.72
N ALA A 254 -0.09 28.79 -13.58
CA ALA A 254 -0.26 28.73 -15.02
C ALA A 254 -0.88 27.39 -15.48
N MET A 255 -0.48 26.26 -14.87
CA MET A 255 -1.13 24.96 -15.14
C MET A 255 -2.62 25.00 -14.78
N VAL A 256 -2.98 25.60 -13.63
CA VAL A 256 -4.38 25.77 -13.24
C VAL A 256 -5.15 26.59 -14.26
N ARG A 257 -4.60 27.74 -14.68
CA ARG A 257 -5.24 28.60 -15.72
C ARG A 257 -5.43 27.85 -17.04
N ALA A 258 -4.41 27.16 -17.52
CA ALA A 258 -4.49 26.37 -18.75
C ALA A 258 -5.56 25.25 -18.63
N GLY A 259 -5.63 24.57 -17.49
CA GLY A 259 -6.66 23.56 -17.24
C GLY A 259 -8.08 24.14 -17.25
N LYS A 260 -8.28 25.34 -16.71
CA LYS A 260 -9.58 26.04 -16.77
C LYS A 260 -10.00 26.39 -18.20
N GLU A 261 -9.06 26.65 -19.11
CA GLU A 261 -9.37 26.85 -20.53
C GLU A 261 -9.91 25.55 -21.17
N PHE A 262 -9.33 24.37 -20.85
CA PHE A 262 -9.85 23.09 -21.30
C PHE A 262 -11.24 22.78 -20.71
N ILE A 263 -11.50 23.17 -19.46
CA ILE A 263 -12.83 23.03 -18.85
C ILE A 263 -13.84 23.95 -19.57
N ALA A 264 -13.47 25.21 -19.82
CA ALA A 264 -14.33 26.16 -20.54
C ALA A 264 -14.60 25.72 -21.98
N ALA A 265 -13.65 25.05 -22.63
CA ALA A 265 -13.81 24.46 -23.96
C ALA A 265 -14.71 23.21 -23.98
N GLY A 266 -15.04 22.65 -22.81
CA GLY A 266 -15.85 21.43 -22.69
C GLY A 266 -15.08 20.12 -22.84
N ASP A 267 -13.74 20.16 -22.81
CA ASP A 267 -12.89 18.98 -22.92
C ASP A 267 -12.97 18.07 -21.69
N ILE A 268 -13.01 18.68 -20.50
CA ILE A 268 -13.01 18.04 -19.19
C ILE A 268 -13.91 18.79 -18.20
N PHE A 269 -14.33 18.12 -17.13
CA PHE A 269 -14.99 18.74 -15.97
C PHE A 269 -14.00 19.06 -14.85
N GLN A 270 -12.99 18.19 -14.68
CA GLN A 270 -11.97 18.28 -13.63
C GLN A 270 -10.68 17.64 -14.12
N PHE A 271 -9.55 18.18 -13.66
CA PHE A 271 -8.25 17.52 -13.73
C PHE A 271 -7.44 17.79 -12.45
N VAL A 272 -6.44 16.96 -12.17
CA VAL A 272 -5.66 17.02 -10.92
C VAL A 272 -4.18 17.23 -11.24
N PRO A 273 -3.72 18.49 -11.44
CA PRO A 273 -2.30 18.80 -11.58
C PRO A 273 -1.57 18.60 -10.24
N SER A 274 -0.27 18.31 -10.31
CA SER A 274 0.55 18.07 -9.12
C SER A 274 1.92 18.71 -9.21
N GLN A 275 2.56 18.89 -8.04
CA GLN A 275 3.96 19.29 -7.90
C GLN A 275 4.68 18.39 -6.91
N ARG A 276 6.00 18.23 -7.06
CA ARG A 276 6.83 17.36 -6.24
C ARG A 276 7.84 18.17 -5.45
N PHE A 277 7.85 17.97 -4.14
CA PHE A 277 8.79 18.54 -3.20
C PHE A 277 9.94 17.58 -2.93
N GLU A 278 11.15 18.10 -2.87
CA GLU A 278 12.37 17.38 -2.54
C GLU A 278 13.02 17.98 -1.29
N ALA A 279 13.49 17.11 -0.39
CA ALA A 279 14.26 17.50 0.78
C ALA A 279 15.37 16.47 1.05
N ASP A 280 16.47 16.89 1.69
CA ASP A 280 17.51 15.96 2.12
C ASP A 280 16.97 15.02 3.19
N PHE A 281 17.29 13.73 3.13
CA PHE A 281 16.86 12.75 4.12
C PHE A 281 17.78 11.53 4.11
N THR A 282 18.52 11.33 5.18
CA THR A 282 19.52 10.26 5.34
C THR A 282 19.13 9.20 6.37
N GLN A 283 18.04 9.44 7.14
CA GLN A 283 17.53 8.50 8.11
C GLN A 283 16.86 7.30 7.43
N SER A 284 16.55 6.26 8.22
CA SER A 284 15.95 5.05 7.68
C SER A 284 14.48 5.24 7.28
N PRO A 285 13.95 4.43 6.34
CA PRO A 285 12.51 4.42 6.03
C PRO A 285 11.64 4.16 7.26
N VAL A 286 12.14 3.37 8.22
CA VAL A 286 11.44 3.07 9.46
C VAL A 286 11.30 4.31 10.34
N ASP A 287 12.31 5.16 10.42
CA ASP A 287 12.25 6.40 11.22
C ASP A 287 11.20 7.35 10.66
N LEU A 288 11.15 7.46 9.32
CA LEU A 288 10.07 8.21 8.67
C LEU A 288 8.69 7.62 8.96
N TYR A 289 8.56 6.30 8.90
CA TYR A 289 7.29 5.63 9.19
C TYR A 289 6.84 5.86 10.64
N ARG A 290 7.76 5.77 11.60
CA ARG A 290 7.50 6.06 13.02
C ARG A 290 6.97 7.48 13.21
N ALA A 291 7.63 8.45 12.57
CA ALA A 291 7.20 9.84 12.58
C ALA A 291 5.81 10.01 11.92
N LEU A 292 5.60 9.36 10.77
CA LEU A 292 4.36 9.46 10.01
C LEU A 292 3.14 8.91 10.79
N ARG A 293 3.32 7.80 11.51
CA ARG A 293 2.27 7.24 12.40
C ARG A 293 1.79 8.22 13.48
N LEU A 294 2.66 9.14 13.91
CA LEU A 294 2.33 10.14 14.92
C LEU A 294 1.70 11.39 14.30
N VAL A 295 2.18 11.80 13.11
CA VAL A 295 1.78 13.06 12.46
C VAL A 295 0.49 12.90 11.69
N ASN A 296 0.33 11.79 10.98
CA ASN A 296 -0.78 11.61 10.03
C ASN A 296 -1.15 10.12 9.85
N PRO A 297 -1.74 9.47 10.86
CA PRO A 297 -2.26 8.12 10.68
C PRO A 297 -3.39 8.09 9.66
N SER A 298 -3.50 7.01 8.89
CA SER A 298 -4.51 6.84 7.83
C SER A 298 -4.86 5.35 7.67
N PRO A 299 -5.98 5.01 7.01
CA PRO A 299 -6.41 3.62 6.83
C PRO A 299 -5.39 2.71 6.16
N TYR A 300 -4.57 3.24 5.27
CA TYR A 300 -3.53 2.48 4.58
C TYR A 300 -2.15 3.07 4.88
N MET A 301 -1.50 2.55 5.90
CA MET A 301 -0.10 2.88 6.18
C MET A 301 0.82 1.78 5.65
N PHE A 302 1.96 2.17 5.10
CA PHE A 302 2.89 1.20 4.55
C PHE A 302 4.35 1.64 4.55
N ILE A 303 5.23 0.63 4.61
CA ILE A 303 6.63 0.70 4.21
C ILE A 303 6.83 -0.34 3.13
N LEU A 304 7.40 0.05 2.00
CA LEU A 304 7.92 -0.85 0.98
C LEU A 304 9.40 -0.51 0.76
N GLU A 305 10.30 -1.42 1.16
CA GLU A 305 11.73 -1.34 0.83
C GLU A 305 11.95 -2.14 -0.45
N MET A 306 12.30 -1.46 -1.57
CA MET A 306 12.31 -2.04 -2.92
C MET A 306 13.70 -1.92 -3.58
N GLY A 307 14.73 -2.37 -2.88
CA GLY A 307 16.11 -2.34 -3.37
C GLY A 307 16.77 -0.99 -3.15
N ASP A 308 16.87 -0.15 -4.18
CA ASP A 308 17.57 1.14 -4.15
C ASP A 308 16.69 2.34 -3.76
N PHE A 309 15.41 2.09 -3.48
CA PHE A 309 14.45 3.10 -3.03
C PHE A 309 13.45 2.49 -2.05
N SER A 310 12.74 3.35 -1.34
CA SER A 310 11.65 2.95 -0.45
C SER A 310 10.44 3.87 -0.61
N LEU A 311 9.26 3.30 -0.42
CA LEU A 311 8.01 4.05 -0.31
C LEU A 311 7.52 3.98 1.13
N VAL A 312 7.26 5.12 1.73
CA VAL A 312 6.68 5.25 3.07
C VAL A 312 5.42 6.09 2.95
N GLY A 313 4.27 5.50 3.23
CA GLY A 313 2.99 6.13 2.93
C GLY A 313 1.96 6.02 4.03
N SER A 314 1.01 6.96 3.97
CA SER A 314 -0.17 7.08 4.82
C SER A 314 -1.35 7.47 3.94
N SER A 315 -1.81 6.55 3.09
CA SER A 315 -2.89 6.82 2.14
C SER A 315 -4.25 6.81 2.83
N PRO A 316 -5.07 7.82 2.61
CA PRO A 316 -6.42 7.88 3.18
C PRO A 316 -7.43 7.09 2.36
N GLU A 317 -7.09 6.67 1.12
CA GLU A 317 -8.09 6.26 0.13
C GLU A 317 -7.75 4.92 -0.50
N VAL A 318 -8.72 4.00 -0.43
CA VAL A 318 -8.68 2.76 -1.20
C VAL A 318 -8.69 3.09 -2.70
N HIS A 319 -7.84 2.41 -3.48
CA HIS A 319 -7.94 2.47 -4.94
C HIS A 319 -9.06 1.54 -5.41
N VAL A 320 -8.89 0.24 -5.22
CA VAL A 320 -9.91 -0.78 -5.49
C VAL A 320 -9.64 -2.02 -4.66
N ARG A 321 -10.71 -2.69 -4.28
CA ARG A 321 -10.69 -3.98 -3.61
C ARG A 321 -11.47 -4.99 -4.42
N SER A 322 -10.93 -6.21 -4.58
CA SER A 322 -11.60 -7.35 -5.20
C SER A 322 -11.39 -8.58 -4.31
N ILE A 323 -12.41 -8.98 -3.57
CA ILE A 323 -12.32 -10.10 -2.62
C ILE A 323 -13.53 -11.00 -2.82
N ALA A 324 -13.28 -12.30 -3.00
CA ALA A 324 -14.32 -13.31 -3.22
C ALA A 324 -15.29 -12.93 -4.35
N GLY A 325 -14.78 -12.35 -5.44
CA GLY A 325 -15.57 -11.94 -6.60
C GLY A 325 -16.38 -10.66 -6.40
N ARG A 326 -16.25 -9.97 -5.26
CA ARG A 326 -16.87 -8.65 -5.04
C ARG A 326 -15.83 -7.55 -5.27
N ILE A 327 -16.20 -6.57 -6.08
CA ILE A 327 -15.41 -5.35 -6.34
C ILE A 327 -15.99 -4.22 -5.48
N ASP A 328 -15.14 -3.46 -4.82
CA ASP A 328 -15.51 -2.26 -4.06
C ASP A 328 -14.56 -1.10 -4.37
N ILE A 329 -15.14 0.08 -4.66
CA ILE A 329 -14.44 1.37 -4.74
C ILE A 329 -15.15 2.32 -3.78
N ARG A 330 -14.37 3.10 -3.02
CA ARG A 330 -14.92 4.04 -2.03
C ARG A 330 -14.51 5.48 -2.34
N PRO A 331 -15.24 6.19 -3.20
CA PRO A 331 -15.02 7.61 -3.43
C PRO A 331 -15.14 8.40 -2.12
N ILE A 332 -14.16 9.29 -1.89
CA ILE A 332 -14.10 10.19 -0.75
C ILE A 332 -13.91 11.59 -1.28
N ALA A 333 -14.80 12.52 -0.91
CA ALA A 333 -14.69 13.94 -1.26
C ALA A 333 -15.22 14.82 -0.14
N GLY A 334 -14.93 16.09 -0.22
CA GLY A 334 -15.34 17.05 0.79
C GLY A 334 -14.65 16.84 2.13
N THR A 335 -14.35 17.92 2.83
CA THR A 335 -13.67 17.84 4.12
C THR A 335 -14.18 18.93 5.03
N ARG A 336 -14.48 18.56 6.30
CA ARG A 336 -14.63 19.49 7.43
C ARG A 336 -13.79 18.99 8.59
N TRP A 337 -13.32 19.90 9.42
CA TRP A 337 -12.67 19.57 10.69
C TRP A 337 -13.68 18.99 11.65
N ARG A 338 -13.21 18.22 12.64
CA ARG A 338 -14.04 17.74 13.75
C ARG A 338 -14.47 18.90 14.63
N GLY A 339 -15.72 18.88 15.07
CA GLY A 339 -16.26 19.81 16.07
C GLY A 339 -15.62 19.60 17.45
N LYS A 340 -15.59 20.65 18.26
CA LYS A 340 -15.11 20.57 19.65
C LYS A 340 -16.14 19.94 20.58
N THR A 341 -17.41 19.96 20.20
CA THR A 341 -18.52 19.31 20.91
C THR A 341 -19.30 18.42 19.94
N PRO A 342 -20.08 17.44 20.42
CA PRO A 342 -20.93 16.63 19.55
C PRO A 342 -21.89 17.45 18.70
N GLU A 343 -22.47 18.53 19.26
CA GLU A 343 -23.42 19.41 18.56
C GLU A 343 -22.73 20.21 17.44
N GLU A 344 -21.49 20.70 17.69
CA GLU A 344 -20.68 21.38 16.67
C GLU A 344 -20.28 20.38 15.57
N ASP A 345 -19.91 19.14 15.95
CA ASP A 345 -19.54 18.08 15.02
C ASP A 345 -20.70 17.70 14.08
N ASP A 346 -21.92 17.60 14.61
CA ASP A 346 -23.12 17.33 13.84
C ASP A 346 -23.53 18.52 12.94
N ALA A 347 -23.32 19.74 13.40
CA ALA A 347 -23.55 20.93 12.59
C ALA A 347 -22.57 21.01 11.41
N LEU A 348 -21.29 20.70 11.60
CA LEU A 348 -20.28 20.63 10.53
C LEU A 348 -20.58 19.49 9.54
N ALA A 349 -21.08 18.35 10.03
CA ALA A 349 -21.53 17.26 9.17
C ALA A 349 -22.71 17.67 8.28
N ALA A 350 -23.70 18.38 8.87
CA ALA A 350 -24.84 18.91 8.13
C ALA A 350 -24.42 19.99 7.11
N ASP A 351 -23.49 20.88 7.47
CA ASP A 351 -22.92 21.88 6.58
C ASP A 351 -22.22 21.21 5.39
N LEU A 352 -21.40 20.19 5.63
CA LEU A 352 -20.72 19.44 4.59
C LEU A 352 -21.70 18.78 3.61
N LEU A 353 -22.73 18.09 4.13
CA LEU A 353 -23.76 17.46 3.30
C LEU A 353 -24.69 18.48 2.60
N GLY A 354 -24.81 19.69 3.15
CA GLY A 354 -25.58 20.77 2.56
C GLY A 354 -24.85 21.55 1.47
N ASP A 355 -23.51 21.43 1.37
CA ASP A 355 -22.68 22.17 0.43
C ASP A 355 -22.89 21.68 -1.02
N PRO A 356 -23.46 22.49 -1.94
CA PRO A 356 -23.74 22.05 -3.30
C PRO A 356 -22.49 21.71 -4.10
N LYS A 357 -21.36 22.40 -3.84
CA LYS A 357 -20.09 22.18 -4.55
C LYS A 357 -19.49 20.84 -4.16
N GLU A 358 -19.38 20.56 -2.84
CA GLU A 358 -18.84 19.31 -2.32
C GLU A 358 -19.69 18.10 -2.78
N ARG A 359 -21.01 18.25 -2.80
CA ARG A 359 -21.93 17.23 -3.32
C ARG A 359 -21.75 16.99 -4.82
N ALA A 360 -21.58 18.03 -5.62
CA ALA A 360 -21.39 17.90 -7.07
C ALA A 360 -20.07 17.20 -7.40
N GLU A 361 -18.99 17.57 -6.69
CA GLU A 361 -17.70 16.90 -6.83
C GLU A 361 -17.79 15.43 -6.42
N HIS A 362 -18.41 15.14 -5.28
CA HIS A 362 -18.59 13.77 -4.82
C HIS A 362 -19.43 12.93 -5.79
N LEU A 363 -20.52 13.47 -6.34
CA LEU A 363 -21.33 12.78 -7.33
C LEU A 363 -20.54 12.43 -8.59
N MET A 364 -19.68 13.33 -9.05
CA MET A 364 -18.79 13.06 -10.19
C MET A 364 -17.83 11.89 -9.91
N LEU A 365 -17.26 11.81 -8.70
CA LEU A 365 -16.40 10.68 -8.30
C LEU A 365 -17.16 9.37 -8.19
N VAL A 366 -18.41 9.40 -7.69
CA VAL A 366 -19.29 8.22 -7.66
C VAL A 366 -19.60 7.74 -9.08
N ASP A 367 -19.93 8.63 -10.00
CA ASP A 367 -20.18 8.27 -11.39
C ASP A 367 -18.96 7.69 -12.07
N LEU A 368 -17.77 8.24 -11.80
CA LEU A 368 -16.51 7.70 -12.30
C LEU A 368 -16.24 6.29 -11.75
N ALA A 369 -16.46 6.07 -10.45
CA ALA A 369 -16.33 4.75 -9.84
C ALA A 369 -17.35 3.74 -10.41
N ARG A 370 -18.61 4.17 -10.66
CA ARG A 370 -19.63 3.35 -11.32
C ARG A 370 -19.21 2.94 -12.75
N ASN A 371 -18.60 3.86 -13.49
CA ASN A 371 -18.08 3.57 -14.81
C ASN A 371 -16.90 2.58 -14.75
N ASP A 372 -15.96 2.80 -13.83
CA ASP A 372 -14.80 1.94 -13.66
C ASP A 372 -15.23 0.50 -13.28
N VAL A 373 -16.10 0.33 -12.29
CA VAL A 373 -16.66 -0.98 -11.89
C VAL A 373 -17.49 -1.60 -13.01
N GLY A 374 -18.26 -0.77 -13.73
CA GLY A 374 -19.13 -1.24 -14.82
C GLY A 374 -18.40 -1.89 -15.99
N ARG A 375 -17.11 -1.61 -16.15
CA ARG A 375 -16.27 -2.20 -17.21
C ARG A 375 -15.92 -3.66 -16.99
N ILE A 376 -15.98 -4.14 -15.73
CA ILE A 376 -15.50 -5.47 -15.32
C ILE A 376 -16.50 -6.23 -14.45
N ALA A 377 -17.58 -5.61 -14.05
CA ALA A 377 -18.65 -6.27 -13.30
C ALA A 377 -19.66 -6.97 -14.23
N LYS A 378 -20.31 -8.00 -13.73
CA LYS A 378 -21.46 -8.61 -14.40
C LYS A 378 -22.50 -7.55 -14.75
N HIS A 379 -23.16 -7.71 -15.90
CA HIS A 379 -24.18 -6.77 -16.34
C HIS A 379 -25.29 -6.60 -15.28
N GLY A 380 -25.59 -5.35 -14.93
CA GLY A 380 -26.61 -5.02 -13.93
C GLY A 380 -26.18 -5.24 -12.47
N ALA A 381 -24.94 -5.63 -12.19
CA ALA A 381 -24.45 -5.90 -10.83
C ALA A 381 -23.87 -4.69 -10.11
N VAL A 382 -23.68 -3.56 -10.81
CA VAL A 382 -23.13 -2.33 -10.19
C VAL A 382 -24.16 -1.70 -9.26
N LYS A 383 -23.75 -1.42 -8.02
CA LYS A 383 -24.59 -0.82 -6.97
C LYS A 383 -23.85 0.32 -6.28
N VAL A 384 -24.60 1.24 -5.71
CA VAL A 384 -24.12 2.22 -4.74
C VAL A 384 -24.72 1.82 -3.40
N ASP A 385 -23.94 1.11 -2.58
CA ASP A 385 -24.43 0.53 -1.31
C ASP A 385 -24.60 1.62 -0.23
N ASP A 386 -23.56 2.47 -0.06
CA ASP A 386 -23.59 3.67 0.77
C ASP A 386 -23.55 4.89 -0.17
N PHE A 387 -24.38 5.89 0.04
CA PHE A 387 -24.42 7.08 -0.80
C PHE A 387 -24.41 8.35 0.03
N MET A 388 -23.33 9.13 -0.11
CA MET A 388 -23.12 10.42 0.56
C MET A 388 -23.31 10.33 2.09
N ILE A 389 -22.67 9.33 2.72
CA ILE A 389 -22.62 9.24 4.19
C ILE A 389 -21.47 10.06 4.73
N ILE A 390 -21.59 10.55 5.98
CA ILE A 390 -20.48 11.19 6.69
C ILE A 390 -19.68 10.11 7.43
N GLU A 391 -18.40 10.00 7.11
CA GLU A 391 -17.44 9.26 7.91
C GLU A 391 -16.57 10.21 8.72
N ARG A 392 -16.50 9.93 10.02
CA ARG A 392 -15.75 10.73 11.01
C ARG A 392 -14.44 10.04 11.31
N TYR A 393 -13.34 10.76 11.07
CA TYR A 393 -11.98 10.36 11.40
C TYR A 393 -11.48 11.13 12.62
N SER A 394 -10.25 10.91 13.05
CA SER A 394 -9.70 11.53 14.26
C SER A 394 -9.72 13.07 14.23
N HIS A 395 -9.45 13.69 13.07
CA HIS A 395 -9.31 15.14 12.93
C HIS A 395 -10.24 15.78 11.89
N VAL A 396 -10.79 14.99 11.00
CA VAL A 396 -11.63 15.45 9.88
C VAL A 396 -12.82 14.52 9.69
N MET A 397 -13.81 14.99 8.94
CA MET A 397 -14.90 14.19 8.41
C MET A 397 -15.01 14.39 6.89
N HIS A 398 -15.49 13.36 6.20
CA HIS A 398 -15.62 13.35 4.75
C HIS A 398 -17.01 12.86 4.32
N ILE A 399 -17.42 13.24 3.11
CA ILE A 399 -18.52 12.56 2.39
C ILE A 399 -17.93 11.30 1.74
N VAL A 400 -18.54 10.16 2.01
CA VAL A 400 -18.10 8.87 1.50
C VAL A 400 -19.27 8.15 0.82
N SER A 401 -19.00 7.48 -0.28
CA SER A 401 -19.92 6.52 -0.90
C SER A 401 -19.21 5.19 -1.12
N ASN A 402 -19.97 4.10 -1.28
CA ASN A 402 -19.44 2.80 -1.67
C ASN A 402 -20.07 2.35 -2.98
N VAL A 403 -19.24 2.16 -4.00
CA VAL A 403 -19.65 1.58 -5.28
C VAL A 403 -19.14 0.16 -5.34
N SER A 404 -20.05 -0.79 -5.51
CA SER A 404 -19.73 -2.21 -5.58
C SER A 404 -20.20 -2.87 -6.86
N GLY A 405 -19.63 -4.02 -7.19
CA GLY A 405 -20.04 -4.88 -8.29
C GLY A 405 -19.66 -6.33 -8.04
N GLU A 406 -20.34 -7.25 -8.71
CA GLU A 406 -19.94 -8.65 -8.79
C GLU A 406 -19.03 -8.81 -10.01
N LEU A 407 -17.80 -9.31 -9.80
CA LEU A 407 -16.81 -9.52 -10.86
C LEU A 407 -17.36 -10.49 -11.92
N ASP A 408 -17.26 -10.12 -13.19
CA ASP A 408 -17.56 -11.05 -14.28
C ASP A 408 -16.48 -12.15 -14.30
N PRO A 409 -16.85 -13.45 -14.34
CA PRO A 409 -15.90 -14.55 -14.35
C PRO A 409 -14.86 -14.55 -15.49
N GLN A 410 -15.09 -13.74 -16.53
CA GLN A 410 -14.14 -13.57 -17.64
C GLN A 410 -13.00 -12.63 -17.27
N HIS A 411 -13.08 -11.91 -16.15
CA HIS A 411 -12.09 -10.96 -15.69
C HIS A 411 -11.39 -11.45 -14.42
N SER A 412 -10.14 -11.03 -14.28
CA SER A 412 -9.29 -11.31 -13.13
C SER A 412 -9.13 -10.08 -12.23
N ALA A 413 -8.49 -10.25 -11.07
CA ALA A 413 -8.12 -9.14 -10.21
C ALA A 413 -7.15 -8.14 -10.89
N TYR A 414 -6.35 -8.61 -11.85
CA TYR A 414 -5.47 -7.77 -12.67
C TYR A 414 -6.29 -6.89 -13.62
N ASP A 415 -7.37 -7.42 -14.19
CA ASP A 415 -8.31 -6.64 -15.00
C ASP A 415 -9.06 -5.61 -14.15
N VAL A 416 -9.39 -5.95 -12.90
CA VAL A 416 -9.97 -4.99 -11.96
C VAL A 416 -9.05 -3.80 -11.76
N LEU A 417 -7.77 -4.03 -11.46
CA LEU A 417 -6.82 -2.94 -11.30
C LEU A 417 -6.65 -2.15 -12.61
N ARG A 418 -6.50 -2.83 -13.75
CA ARG A 418 -6.37 -2.19 -15.08
C ARG A 418 -7.56 -1.29 -15.43
N ALA A 419 -8.77 -1.74 -15.20
CA ALA A 419 -10.00 -1.03 -15.54
C ALA A 419 -10.22 0.24 -14.69
N THR A 420 -9.76 0.22 -13.44
CA THR A 420 -9.95 1.30 -12.48
C THR A 420 -8.77 2.28 -12.42
N PHE A 421 -7.62 1.91 -13.01
CA PHE A 421 -6.37 2.66 -12.91
C PHE A 421 -6.25 3.80 -13.94
N PRO A 422 -5.66 4.94 -13.54
CA PRO A 422 -5.50 5.38 -12.16
C PRO A 422 -6.82 5.84 -11.55
N ALA A 423 -6.85 6.01 -10.24
CA ALA A 423 -8.04 6.50 -9.56
C ALA A 423 -8.48 7.88 -10.07
N GLY A 424 -9.79 8.13 -10.09
CA GLY A 424 -10.36 9.39 -10.51
C GLY A 424 -9.92 10.59 -9.68
N THR A 425 -9.80 10.38 -8.37
CA THR A 425 -9.35 11.38 -7.38
C THR A 425 -7.98 12.00 -7.72
N VAL A 426 -7.16 11.34 -8.51
CA VAL A 426 -5.81 11.80 -8.88
C VAL A 426 -5.62 12.04 -10.38
N SER A 427 -6.67 11.87 -11.16
CA SER A 427 -6.65 12.08 -12.62
C SER A 427 -7.63 13.16 -13.06
N GLY A 428 -8.91 12.89 -13.04
CA GLY A 428 -9.98 13.81 -13.41
C GLY A 428 -11.05 13.16 -14.28
N ALA A 429 -11.95 13.97 -14.82
CA ALA A 429 -13.10 13.51 -15.57
C ALA A 429 -13.36 14.37 -16.82
N PRO A 430 -13.52 13.79 -18.01
CA PRO A 430 -13.31 12.38 -18.38
C PRO A 430 -11.85 11.94 -18.21
N LYS A 431 -11.62 10.73 -17.66
CA LYS A 431 -10.32 10.25 -17.17
C LYS A 431 -9.19 10.37 -18.22
N ILE A 432 -9.37 9.82 -19.42
CA ILE A 432 -8.32 9.77 -20.45
C ILE A 432 -7.94 11.20 -20.88
N ARG A 433 -8.92 12.06 -21.14
CA ARG A 433 -8.65 13.44 -21.55
C ARG A 433 -7.96 14.24 -20.45
N ALA A 434 -8.38 14.09 -19.21
CA ALA A 434 -7.73 14.72 -18.06
C ALA A 434 -6.25 14.29 -17.94
N MET A 435 -5.96 12.99 -18.12
CA MET A 435 -4.58 12.49 -18.12
C MET A 435 -3.74 13.01 -19.29
N GLN A 436 -4.29 13.17 -20.49
CA GLN A 436 -3.60 13.81 -21.62
C GLN A 436 -3.21 15.26 -21.30
N ILE A 437 -4.12 16.01 -20.68
CA ILE A 437 -3.86 17.40 -20.25
C ILE A 437 -2.78 17.43 -19.17
N ILE A 438 -2.86 16.57 -18.14
CA ILE A 438 -1.82 16.43 -17.12
C ILE A 438 -0.46 16.15 -17.77
N ASN A 439 -0.43 15.22 -18.72
CA ASN A 439 0.80 14.86 -19.44
C ASN A 439 1.43 16.03 -20.20
N SER A 440 0.62 16.94 -20.72
CA SER A 440 1.09 18.12 -21.45
C SER A 440 1.57 19.25 -20.54
N LEU A 441 1.15 19.27 -19.27
CA LEU A 441 1.40 20.37 -18.34
C LEU A 441 2.47 20.03 -17.29
N GLU A 442 2.55 18.79 -16.83
CA GLU A 442 3.54 18.40 -15.81
C GLU A 442 4.93 18.16 -16.42
N LYS A 443 5.98 18.63 -15.72
CA LYS A 443 7.37 18.59 -16.21
C LYS A 443 8.02 17.22 -16.14
N ASN A 444 7.55 16.36 -15.26
CA ASN A 444 8.19 15.08 -14.96
C ASN A 444 7.15 13.98 -14.81
N LYS A 445 7.58 12.71 -15.03
CA LYS A 445 6.81 11.54 -14.62
C LYS A 445 6.37 11.64 -13.17
N ARG A 446 5.15 11.18 -12.88
CA ARG A 446 4.61 11.08 -11.52
C ARG A 446 5.25 9.98 -10.70
N CYS A 447 5.77 8.95 -11.37
CA CYS A 447 6.35 7.77 -10.73
C CYS A 447 5.35 7.11 -9.77
N ALA A 448 5.72 6.91 -8.50
CA ALA A 448 4.83 6.27 -7.53
C ALA A 448 3.59 7.10 -7.17
N TYR A 449 3.65 8.45 -7.22
CA TYR A 449 2.52 9.30 -6.90
C TYR A 449 1.33 9.04 -7.83
N ALA A 450 0.12 8.96 -7.26
CA ALA A 450 -1.12 8.65 -7.98
C ALA A 450 -1.17 7.24 -8.60
N GLY A 451 -0.21 6.38 -8.27
CA GLY A 451 -0.23 4.95 -8.57
C GLY A 451 -1.00 4.16 -7.54
N ALA A 452 -0.70 2.88 -7.39
CA ALA A 452 -1.32 1.96 -6.44
C ALA A 452 -0.28 1.20 -5.63
N VAL A 453 -0.54 1.02 -4.32
CA VAL A 453 0.19 0.13 -3.43
C VAL A 453 -0.77 -0.91 -2.88
N GLY A 454 -0.40 -2.19 -2.91
CA GLY A 454 -1.27 -3.25 -2.44
C GLY A 454 -0.75 -4.65 -2.71
N TYR A 455 -1.67 -5.60 -2.80
CA TYR A 455 -1.34 -6.99 -3.02
C TYR A 455 -2.28 -7.68 -4.02
N PHE A 456 -1.78 -8.78 -4.62
CA PHE A 456 -2.54 -9.80 -5.34
C PHE A 456 -2.36 -11.13 -4.62
N GLY A 457 -3.43 -11.69 -4.06
CA GLY A 457 -3.41 -12.97 -3.36
C GLY A 457 -3.34 -14.16 -4.33
N PHE A 458 -2.82 -15.28 -3.84
CA PHE A 458 -2.86 -16.55 -4.60
C PHE A 458 -4.29 -16.99 -4.93
N ASP A 459 -5.27 -16.60 -4.13
CA ASP A 459 -6.70 -16.88 -4.29
C ASP A 459 -7.40 -15.95 -5.30
N GLY A 460 -6.66 -15.05 -5.95
CA GLY A 460 -7.20 -14.04 -6.85
C GLY A 460 -7.77 -12.80 -6.15
N SER A 461 -7.58 -12.66 -4.83
CA SER A 461 -7.94 -11.43 -4.12
C SER A 461 -6.98 -10.28 -4.46
N HIS A 462 -7.51 -9.05 -4.39
CA HIS A 462 -6.74 -7.82 -4.56
C HIS A 462 -7.24 -6.75 -3.59
N ASP A 463 -6.31 -6.03 -2.97
CA ASP A 463 -6.60 -4.83 -2.19
C ASP A 463 -5.46 -3.83 -2.40
N SER A 464 -5.81 -2.60 -2.80
CA SER A 464 -4.83 -1.55 -3.03
C SER A 464 -5.36 -0.18 -2.61
N CYS A 465 -4.44 0.67 -2.17
CA CYS A 465 -4.69 2.10 -1.95
C CYS A 465 -4.08 2.95 -3.06
N ILE A 466 -4.60 4.16 -3.23
CA ILE A 466 -3.99 5.17 -4.08
C ILE A 466 -2.68 5.62 -3.43
N THR A 467 -1.59 5.74 -4.18
CA THR A 467 -0.32 6.23 -3.65
C THR A 467 -0.38 7.75 -3.45
N LEU A 468 -1.04 8.14 -2.36
CA LEU A 468 -1.17 9.51 -1.88
C LEU A 468 -0.48 9.66 -0.55
N ARG A 469 -0.11 10.91 -0.17
CA ARG A 469 0.57 11.17 1.11
C ARG A 469 1.69 10.16 1.35
N THR A 470 2.49 9.98 0.31
CA THR A 470 3.58 9.01 0.24
C THR A 470 4.88 9.75 -0.02
N CYS A 471 5.90 9.35 0.70
CA CYS A 471 7.27 9.79 0.50
C CYS A 471 8.05 8.68 -0.21
N LEU A 472 8.70 9.03 -1.30
CA LEU A 472 9.70 8.20 -1.95
C LEU A 472 11.08 8.59 -1.41
N LEU A 473 11.81 7.62 -0.88
CA LEU A 473 13.17 7.78 -0.38
C LEU A 473 14.15 7.16 -1.37
N LYS A 474 15.07 7.98 -1.88
CA LYS A 474 16.11 7.52 -2.82
C LYS A 474 17.32 8.44 -2.76
N ASN A 475 18.53 7.89 -2.79
CA ASN A 475 19.80 8.65 -2.89
C ASN A 475 19.93 9.76 -1.85
N GLY A 476 19.56 9.51 -0.58
CA GLY A 476 19.65 10.50 0.50
C GLY A 476 18.64 11.65 0.40
N LYS A 477 17.57 11.46 -0.38
CA LYS A 477 16.50 12.44 -0.59
C LYS A 477 15.14 11.85 -0.26
N ALA A 478 14.24 12.72 0.19
CA ALA A 478 12.81 12.48 0.39
C ALA A 478 12.02 13.26 -0.68
N TYR A 479 11.20 12.57 -1.44
CA TYR A 479 10.34 13.14 -2.47
C TYR A 479 8.88 13.00 -2.06
N VAL A 480 8.17 14.11 -1.97
CA VAL A 480 6.75 14.19 -1.61
C VAL A 480 6.00 14.86 -2.74
N GLN A 481 4.99 14.22 -3.32
CA GLN A 481 4.18 14.80 -4.39
C GLN A 481 2.73 14.96 -3.94
N SER A 482 2.11 16.04 -4.36
CA SER A 482 0.72 16.39 -4.04
C SER A 482 0.07 17.15 -5.17
N GLY A 483 -1.24 16.98 -5.33
CA GLY A 483 -2.05 17.63 -6.34
C GLY A 483 -3.33 18.23 -5.77
N ALA A 484 -3.97 19.06 -6.57
CA ALA A 484 -5.24 19.69 -6.27
C ALA A 484 -6.24 19.47 -7.42
N GLY A 485 -7.51 19.27 -7.08
CA GLY A 485 -8.59 19.10 -8.05
C GLY A 485 -9.04 20.44 -8.63
N VAL A 486 -8.77 20.66 -9.90
CA VAL A 486 -9.13 21.92 -10.59
C VAL A 486 -10.45 21.76 -11.34
N VAL A 487 -11.40 22.64 -11.01
CA VAL A 487 -12.72 22.80 -11.65
C VAL A 487 -12.90 24.22 -12.18
N ALA A 488 -14.02 24.50 -12.83
CA ALA A 488 -14.29 25.80 -13.46
C ALA A 488 -14.11 27.00 -12.50
N ASP A 489 -14.54 26.87 -11.25
CA ASP A 489 -14.50 27.94 -10.24
C ASP A 489 -13.20 27.97 -9.43
N SER A 490 -12.25 27.09 -9.72
CA SER A 490 -10.97 27.03 -8.99
C SER A 490 -10.18 28.32 -9.11
N ASP A 491 -9.62 28.78 -7.97
CA ASP A 491 -8.68 29.90 -7.92
C ASP A 491 -7.23 29.37 -7.97
N PRO A 492 -6.38 29.85 -8.91
CA PRO A 492 -5.03 29.31 -9.09
C PRO A 492 -4.15 29.40 -7.82
N THR A 493 -4.28 30.47 -7.05
CA THR A 493 -3.54 30.67 -5.81
C THR A 493 -4.02 29.72 -4.71
N TYR A 494 -5.33 29.50 -4.63
CA TYR A 494 -5.92 28.57 -3.68
C TYR A 494 -5.44 27.14 -3.96
N GLU A 495 -5.52 26.68 -5.23
CA GLU A 495 -5.10 25.34 -5.63
C GLU A 495 -3.59 25.11 -5.40
N TYR A 496 -2.74 26.10 -5.68
CA TYR A 496 -1.33 26.03 -5.32
C TYR A 496 -1.15 25.83 -3.81
N ASN A 497 -1.80 26.65 -2.99
CA ASN A 497 -1.70 26.55 -1.53
C ASN A 497 -2.26 25.22 -1.02
N GLU A 498 -3.27 24.64 -1.64
CA GLU A 498 -3.82 23.34 -1.33
C GLU A 498 -2.77 22.23 -1.51
N THR A 499 -2.02 22.24 -2.63
CA THR A 499 -0.95 21.26 -2.83
C THR A 499 0.15 21.37 -1.77
N VAL A 500 0.55 22.61 -1.43
CA VAL A 500 1.52 22.87 -0.35
C VAL A 500 1.00 22.34 0.98
N ASN A 501 -0.27 22.61 1.31
CA ASN A 501 -0.88 22.16 2.57
C ASN A 501 -1.01 20.62 2.63
N LYS A 502 -1.35 19.96 1.53
CA LYS A 502 -1.39 18.49 1.44
C LYS A 502 0.00 17.86 1.62
N ALA A 503 1.07 18.50 1.17
CA ALA A 503 2.44 18.03 1.38
C ALA A 503 2.93 18.22 2.82
N LYS A 504 2.45 19.25 3.54
CA LYS A 504 2.93 19.63 4.89
C LYS A 504 2.92 18.48 5.89
N GLY A 505 1.88 17.65 5.90
CA GLY A 505 1.79 16.51 6.83
C GLY A 505 2.96 15.56 6.67
N MET A 506 3.28 15.20 5.43
CA MET A 506 4.42 14.34 5.12
C MET A 506 5.76 15.03 5.39
N LEU A 507 5.90 16.30 4.99
CA LEU A 507 7.13 17.08 5.26
C LEU A 507 7.38 17.26 6.76
N ARG A 508 6.34 17.42 7.57
CA ARG A 508 6.46 17.42 9.05
C ARG A 508 6.94 16.08 9.58
N ALA A 509 6.47 14.95 9.01
CA ALA A 509 6.96 13.64 9.38
C ALA A 509 8.45 13.47 9.00
N VAL A 510 8.88 13.97 7.84
CA VAL A 510 10.28 14.00 7.42
C VAL A 510 11.12 14.85 8.39
N ALA A 511 10.64 16.03 8.79
CA ALA A 511 11.32 16.89 9.77
C ALA A 511 11.44 16.21 11.14
N LEU A 512 10.37 15.56 11.62
CA LEU A 512 10.38 14.84 12.89
C LEU A 512 11.37 13.66 12.84
N ALA A 513 11.36 12.88 11.76
CA ALA A 513 12.27 11.75 11.59
C ALA A 513 13.75 12.16 11.63
N ARG A 514 14.11 13.36 11.14
CA ARG A 514 15.47 13.91 11.23
C ARG A 514 15.94 14.21 12.66
N THR A 515 15.02 14.36 13.61
CA THR A 515 15.38 14.58 15.03
C THR A 515 15.77 13.30 15.75
N LEU A 516 15.56 12.14 15.12
CA LEU A 516 16.03 10.86 15.63
C LEU A 516 17.55 10.81 15.37
N GLN A 517 18.32 10.93 16.45
CA GLN A 517 19.76 10.67 16.42
C GLN A 517 19.98 9.17 16.70
N GLU A 518 20.92 8.58 15.95
CA GLU A 518 21.39 7.22 16.17
C GLU A 518 21.99 7.04 17.57
#